data_ce58ed459dc1513c446387f1bfed3fe1
#
_entry.id   ce58ed459dc1513c446387f1bfed3fe1
#
_cell.length_a   1.000
_cell.length_b   1.000
_cell.length_c   1.000
_cell.angle_alpha   90.00
_cell.angle_beta   90.00
_cell.angle_gamma   90.00
#
_symmetry.space_group_name_H-M   'P 1'
#
loop_
_entity.id
_entity.type
_entity.pdbx_description
1 polymer ?
#
loop_
_entity_poly.entity_id
_entity_poly.type
_entity_poly.pdbx_seq_one_letter_code
_entity_poly.pdbx_strand_id
1 'polypeptide(L)'
;MIKDKVVIITGASSGIGEATARLLARRGAKVVLGARRVDHLKRIAMEIEQAGGEALYCPLDVTQQADNDAIVAQAKDKFGRLDAIFLNAGLMPNSMLSALKTDDWHQMVDVNIKGVLNGVAAVLPTFTAQKSGYVLATSSVAGLKAYPGGAVYGGTKWFLRDFMEVLRMESAMEGTNIRATTIYPAAINTELLDTISDQKTASNMRSLYDRYGISPERIARVVEFALDLPDDTLVNEFTVGPANQPW
;
A
#
# COMPACT_ATOMS: atom_id res chain seq x y z
N MET A 1 -5.16 -13.94 13.83
CA MET A 1 -5.11 -12.89 14.89
C MET A 1 -3.96 -11.95 14.57
N ILE A 2 -4.18 -10.64 14.69
CA ILE A 2 -3.20 -9.57 14.35
C ILE A 2 -2.10 -9.41 15.39
N LYS A 3 -2.42 -9.71 16.65
CA LYS A 3 -1.48 -9.54 17.76
C LYS A 3 -0.14 -10.23 17.47
N ASP A 4 0.96 -9.53 17.76
CA ASP A 4 2.35 -9.94 17.57
C ASP A 4 2.80 -10.13 16.11
N LYS A 5 1.93 -9.93 15.09
CA LYS A 5 2.35 -9.94 13.70
C LYS A 5 3.25 -8.74 13.39
N VAL A 6 4.34 -8.98 12.67
CA VAL A 6 5.26 -7.95 12.18
C VAL A 6 4.83 -7.54 10.78
N VAL A 7 4.47 -6.27 10.60
CA VAL A 7 3.88 -5.75 9.36
C VAL A 7 4.68 -4.57 8.84
N ILE A 8 5.31 -4.70 7.67
CA ILE A 8 5.90 -3.57 6.95
C ILE A 8 4.79 -2.80 6.22
N ILE A 9 4.81 -1.47 6.31
CA ILE A 9 3.85 -0.58 5.62
C ILE A 9 4.64 0.44 4.81
N THR A 10 4.54 0.38 3.48
CA THR A 10 5.16 1.37 2.60
C THR A 10 4.23 2.58 2.42
N GLY A 11 4.81 3.78 2.24
CA GLY A 11 4.00 4.99 2.19
C GLY A 11 3.32 5.32 3.52
N ALA A 12 3.95 4.96 4.65
CA ALA A 12 3.38 5.07 5.99
C ALA A 12 3.36 6.49 6.57
N SER A 13 3.89 7.49 5.85
CA SER A 13 4.03 8.86 6.37
C SER A 13 2.74 9.69 6.34
N SER A 14 1.66 9.20 5.71
CA SER A 14 0.35 9.86 5.65
C SER A 14 -0.77 8.92 5.15
N GLY A 15 -2.01 9.42 5.15
CA GLY A 15 -3.16 8.81 4.48
C GLY A 15 -3.45 7.37 4.92
N ILE A 16 -3.66 6.49 3.94
CA ILE A 16 -4.01 5.08 4.19
C ILE A 16 -2.91 4.36 4.96
N GLY A 17 -1.62 4.61 4.63
CA GLY A 17 -0.49 3.97 5.29
C GLY A 17 -0.39 4.35 6.78
N GLU A 18 -0.50 5.63 7.12
CA GLU A 18 -0.50 6.11 8.50
C GLU A 18 -1.71 5.56 9.28
N ALA A 19 -2.92 5.65 8.69
CA ALA A 19 -4.13 5.14 9.34
C ALA A 19 -4.04 3.63 9.62
N THR A 20 -3.48 2.87 8.68
CA THR A 20 -3.24 1.43 8.84
C THR A 20 -2.23 1.15 9.94
N ALA A 21 -1.09 1.85 9.96
CA ALA A 21 -0.06 1.70 10.97
C ALA A 21 -0.62 1.90 12.39
N ARG A 22 -1.35 2.98 12.58
CA ARG A 22 -1.99 3.31 13.87
C ARG A 22 -3.03 2.27 14.29
N LEU A 23 -3.85 1.82 13.36
CA LEU A 23 -4.88 0.82 13.66
C LEU A 23 -4.25 -0.52 14.03
N LEU A 24 -3.32 -1.03 13.22
CA LEU A 24 -2.67 -2.31 13.46
C LEU A 24 -1.87 -2.32 14.77
N ALA A 25 -1.14 -1.24 15.08
CA ALA A 25 -0.43 -1.12 16.34
C ALA A 25 -1.39 -1.16 17.55
N ARG A 26 -2.55 -0.48 17.49
CA ARG A 26 -3.60 -0.59 18.53
C ARG A 26 -4.16 -2.00 18.70
N ARG A 27 -4.06 -2.85 17.67
CA ARG A 27 -4.46 -4.26 17.69
C ARG A 27 -3.33 -5.20 18.15
N GLY A 28 -2.19 -4.62 18.53
CA GLY A 28 -1.02 -5.35 19.05
C GLY A 28 -0.09 -5.89 17.97
N ALA A 29 -0.20 -5.42 16.71
CA ALA A 29 0.82 -5.68 15.71
C ALA A 29 2.07 -4.84 15.95
N LYS A 30 3.23 -5.35 15.53
CA LYS A 30 4.51 -4.65 15.46
C LYS A 30 4.64 -4.05 14.07
N VAL A 31 4.58 -2.73 13.97
CA VAL A 31 4.55 -2.05 12.67
C VAL A 31 5.90 -1.49 12.29
N VAL A 32 6.28 -1.68 11.02
CA VAL A 32 7.52 -1.15 10.43
C VAL A 32 7.14 -0.14 9.36
N LEU A 33 7.38 1.12 9.65
CA LEU A 33 6.92 2.27 8.85
C LEU A 33 8.00 2.66 7.84
N GLY A 34 7.71 2.55 6.54
CA GLY A 34 8.62 2.94 5.47
C GLY A 34 8.08 4.11 4.64
N ALA A 35 8.85 5.18 4.50
CA ALA A 35 8.59 6.29 3.58
C ALA A 35 9.81 7.21 3.46
N ARG A 36 9.78 8.17 2.51
CA ARG A 36 10.82 9.17 2.31
C ARG A 36 10.81 10.27 3.38
N ARG A 37 9.62 10.63 3.93
CA ARG A 37 9.44 11.70 4.93
C ARG A 37 9.73 11.16 6.33
N VAL A 38 11.00 11.08 6.70
CA VAL A 38 11.46 10.46 7.95
C VAL A 38 10.90 11.15 9.18
N ASP A 39 10.80 12.49 9.19
CA ASP A 39 10.26 13.22 10.34
C ASP A 39 8.79 12.86 10.64
N HIS A 40 7.99 12.66 9.58
CA HIS A 40 6.60 12.18 9.74
C HIS A 40 6.57 10.76 10.33
N LEU A 41 7.43 9.86 9.81
CA LEU A 41 7.53 8.49 10.33
C LEU A 41 7.92 8.47 11.79
N LYS A 42 8.91 9.27 12.17
CA LYS A 42 9.38 9.40 13.55
C LYS A 42 8.25 9.85 14.48
N ARG A 43 7.51 10.89 14.09
CA ARG A 43 6.35 11.38 14.86
C ARG A 43 5.31 10.27 15.03
N ILE A 44 4.94 9.58 13.95
CA ILE A 44 3.94 8.51 13.98
C ILE A 44 4.40 7.36 14.88
N ALA A 45 5.67 6.94 14.76
CA ALA A 45 6.23 5.88 15.61
C ALA A 45 6.20 6.25 17.09
N MET A 46 6.63 7.48 17.45
CA MET A 46 6.57 7.97 18.82
C MET A 46 5.15 7.99 19.39
N GLU A 47 4.16 8.44 18.61
CA GLU A 47 2.77 8.46 19.04
C GLU A 47 2.19 7.03 19.22
N ILE A 48 2.60 6.08 18.37
CA ILE A 48 2.26 4.66 18.54
C ILE A 48 2.86 4.09 19.81
N GLU A 49 4.14 4.35 20.08
CA GLU A 49 4.84 3.88 21.29
C GLU A 49 4.26 4.51 22.56
N GLN A 50 3.92 5.80 22.55
CA GLN A 50 3.25 6.47 23.67
C GLN A 50 1.86 5.88 23.95
N ALA A 51 1.19 5.33 22.95
CA ALA A 51 -0.08 4.62 23.10
C ALA A 51 0.08 3.14 23.51
N GLY A 52 1.31 2.68 23.79
CA GLY A 52 1.61 1.31 24.21
C GLY A 52 1.77 0.31 23.06
N GLY A 53 1.88 0.76 21.82
CA GLY A 53 2.17 -0.08 20.66
C GLY A 53 3.66 -0.24 20.39
N GLU A 54 4.02 -1.08 19.44
CA GLU A 54 5.39 -1.29 18.99
C GLU A 54 5.57 -0.80 17.55
N ALA A 55 6.51 0.11 17.32
CA ALA A 55 6.82 0.65 16.00
C ALA A 55 8.34 0.68 15.71
N LEU A 56 8.67 0.56 14.44
CA LEU A 56 9.98 0.86 13.88
C LEU A 56 9.75 1.78 12.68
N TYR A 57 10.60 2.75 12.45
CA TYR A 57 10.56 3.55 11.23
C TYR A 57 11.88 3.49 10.49
N CYS A 58 11.79 3.44 9.15
CA CYS A 58 12.95 3.35 8.26
C CYS A 58 12.77 4.33 7.09
N PRO A 59 13.82 5.07 6.71
CA PRO A 59 13.83 5.73 5.41
C PRO A 59 13.59 4.69 4.31
N LEU A 60 12.70 4.98 3.38
CA LEU A 60 12.40 4.07 2.27
C LEU A 60 12.01 4.87 1.03
N ASP A 61 12.83 4.79 0.00
CA ASP A 61 12.42 5.05 -1.37
C ASP A 61 12.11 3.70 -2.03
N VAL A 62 10.84 3.42 -2.28
CA VAL A 62 10.41 2.13 -2.86
C VAL A 62 11.01 1.86 -4.23
N THR A 63 11.48 2.90 -4.95
CA THR A 63 12.14 2.75 -6.25
C THR A 63 13.54 2.16 -6.14
N GLN A 64 14.13 2.12 -4.93
CA GLN A 64 15.45 1.60 -4.65
C GLN A 64 15.35 0.18 -4.03
N GLN A 65 15.89 -0.83 -4.71
CA GLN A 65 15.87 -2.19 -4.17
C GLN A 65 16.60 -2.28 -2.82
N ALA A 66 17.75 -1.61 -2.68
CA ALA A 66 18.53 -1.62 -1.45
C ALA A 66 17.74 -1.10 -0.22
N ASP A 67 16.88 -0.10 -0.38
CA ASP A 67 16.05 0.41 0.70
C ASP A 67 14.97 -0.61 1.10
N ASN A 68 14.39 -1.32 0.11
CA ASN A 68 13.42 -2.38 0.36
C ASN A 68 14.07 -3.58 1.07
N ASP A 69 15.27 -3.97 0.70
CA ASP A 69 16.03 -5.01 1.39
C ASP A 69 16.39 -4.59 2.82
N ALA A 70 16.80 -3.34 2.99
CA ALA A 70 17.17 -2.79 4.30
C ALA A 70 16.00 -2.75 5.30
N ILE A 71 14.78 -2.35 4.88
CA ILE A 71 13.62 -2.33 5.78
C ILE A 71 13.22 -3.75 6.22
N VAL A 72 13.34 -4.75 5.33
CA VAL A 72 13.10 -6.15 5.66
C VAL A 72 14.14 -6.67 6.67
N ALA A 73 15.42 -6.37 6.45
CA ALA A 73 16.49 -6.73 7.38
C ALA A 73 16.23 -6.12 8.77
N GLN A 74 15.95 -4.82 8.84
CA GLN A 74 15.69 -4.12 10.11
C GLN A 74 14.44 -4.66 10.83
N ALA A 75 13.38 -5.02 10.10
CA ALA A 75 12.20 -5.66 10.68
C ALA A 75 12.55 -7.00 11.34
N LYS A 76 13.35 -7.83 10.66
CA LYS A 76 13.80 -9.13 11.18
C LYS A 76 14.75 -8.98 12.37
N ASP A 77 15.69 -8.04 12.30
CA ASP A 77 16.64 -7.78 13.39
C ASP A 77 15.93 -7.32 14.67
N LYS A 78 14.95 -6.43 14.55
CA LYS A 78 14.22 -5.90 15.71
C LYS A 78 13.19 -6.90 16.27
N PHE A 79 12.47 -7.61 15.41
CA PHE A 79 11.29 -8.39 15.81
C PHE A 79 11.42 -9.90 15.60
N GLY A 80 12.51 -10.38 14.98
CA GLY A 80 12.83 -11.80 14.78
C GLY A 80 12.05 -12.50 13.66
N ARG A 81 11.06 -11.82 13.03
CA ARG A 81 10.19 -12.39 11.98
C ARG A 81 9.62 -11.28 11.08
N LEU A 82 8.98 -11.68 9.99
CA LEU A 82 8.17 -10.81 9.16
C LEU A 82 6.91 -11.58 8.73
N ASP A 83 5.72 -11.02 8.97
CA ASP A 83 4.45 -11.70 8.68
C ASP A 83 3.72 -11.13 7.48
N ALA A 84 3.83 -9.82 7.26
CA ALA A 84 3.14 -9.17 6.16
C ALA A 84 3.87 -7.92 5.66
N ILE A 85 3.58 -7.58 4.40
CA ILE A 85 3.91 -6.29 3.81
C ILE A 85 2.65 -5.66 3.22
N PHE A 86 2.40 -4.39 3.52
CA PHE A 86 1.38 -3.58 2.87
C PHE A 86 2.04 -2.61 1.89
N LEU A 87 1.99 -2.95 0.61
CA LEU A 87 2.49 -2.19 -0.53
C LEU A 87 1.50 -1.06 -0.84
N ASN A 88 1.65 0.05 -0.15
CA ASN A 88 0.72 1.17 -0.20
C ASN A 88 1.33 2.44 -0.79
N ALA A 89 2.65 2.56 -0.86
CA ALA A 89 3.30 3.70 -1.51
C ALA A 89 2.82 3.87 -2.96
N GLY A 90 2.46 5.09 -3.33
CA GLY A 90 1.96 5.39 -4.67
C GLY A 90 1.75 6.87 -4.90
N LEU A 91 1.59 7.24 -6.16
CA LEU A 91 1.26 8.60 -6.59
C LEU A 91 0.32 8.57 -7.80
N MET A 92 -0.38 9.70 -8.05
CA MET A 92 -1.45 9.79 -9.03
C MET A 92 -1.42 11.13 -9.81
N PRO A 93 -0.32 11.54 -10.42
CA PRO A 93 -0.29 12.75 -11.25
C PRO A 93 -1.05 12.56 -12.56
N ASN A 94 -2.38 12.49 -12.45
CA ASN A 94 -3.29 12.32 -13.59
C ASN A 94 -3.29 13.54 -14.51
N SER A 95 -3.32 13.28 -15.81
CA SER A 95 -3.48 14.30 -16.86
C SER A 95 -3.99 13.66 -18.15
N MET A 96 -4.59 14.47 -19.05
CA MET A 96 -4.88 14.00 -20.41
C MET A 96 -3.58 13.65 -21.12
N LEU A 97 -3.56 12.60 -21.96
CA LEU A 97 -2.37 12.21 -22.72
C LEU A 97 -1.82 13.34 -23.57
N SER A 98 -2.69 14.18 -24.12
CA SER A 98 -2.31 15.35 -24.92
C SER A 98 -1.52 16.42 -24.13
N ALA A 99 -1.52 16.37 -22.80
CA ALA A 99 -0.71 17.27 -21.96
C ALA A 99 0.78 16.89 -21.95
N LEU A 100 1.15 15.70 -22.45
CA LEU A 100 2.51 15.19 -22.59
C LEU A 100 3.36 15.31 -21.31
N LYS A 101 2.75 15.05 -20.15
CA LYS A 101 3.42 15.05 -18.84
C LYS A 101 4.28 13.80 -18.66
N THR A 102 5.29 13.61 -19.52
CA THR A 102 6.07 12.37 -19.60
C THR A 102 6.85 12.07 -18.32
N ASP A 103 7.33 13.08 -17.61
CA ASP A 103 8.02 12.88 -16.32
C ASP A 103 7.08 12.30 -15.27
N ASP A 104 5.83 12.78 -15.21
CA ASP A 104 4.80 12.21 -14.34
C ASP A 104 4.50 10.74 -14.69
N TRP A 105 4.51 10.40 -15.99
CA TRP A 105 4.28 9.02 -16.42
C TRP A 105 5.39 8.08 -15.96
N HIS A 106 6.66 8.49 -16.15
CA HIS A 106 7.82 7.72 -15.69
C HIS A 106 7.81 7.57 -14.18
N GLN A 107 7.52 8.66 -13.46
CA GLN A 107 7.44 8.61 -12.00
C GLN A 107 6.34 7.66 -11.49
N MET A 108 5.17 7.61 -12.16
CA MET A 108 4.13 6.62 -11.84
C MET A 108 4.59 5.18 -12.06
N VAL A 109 5.30 4.91 -13.13
CA VAL A 109 5.88 3.58 -13.40
C VAL A 109 6.91 3.22 -12.34
N ASP A 110 7.80 4.15 -12.00
CA ASP A 110 8.86 3.90 -11.02
C ASP A 110 8.29 3.62 -9.62
N VAL A 111 7.34 4.43 -9.16
CA VAL A 111 6.80 4.27 -7.81
C VAL A 111 5.74 3.17 -7.75
N ASN A 112 4.74 3.19 -8.65
CA ASN A 112 3.57 2.32 -8.54
C ASN A 112 3.82 0.90 -9.09
N ILE A 113 4.81 0.71 -9.98
CA ILE A 113 5.17 -0.61 -10.54
C ILE A 113 6.49 -1.09 -9.95
N LYS A 114 7.61 -0.42 -10.27
CA LYS A 114 8.93 -0.87 -9.78
C LYS A 114 9.00 -0.90 -8.25
N GLY A 115 8.36 0.08 -7.56
CA GLY A 115 8.28 0.06 -6.11
C GLY A 115 7.56 -1.18 -5.55
N VAL A 116 6.53 -1.66 -6.23
CA VAL A 116 5.86 -2.92 -5.86
C VAL A 116 6.74 -4.13 -6.14
N LEU A 117 7.38 -4.18 -7.32
CA LEU A 117 8.32 -5.25 -7.67
C LEU A 117 9.45 -5.36 -6.64
N ASN A 118 10.06 -4.24 -6.28
CA ASN A 118 11.15 -4.18 -5.29
C ASN A 118 10.67 -4.66 -3.91
N GLY A 119 9.50 -4.21 -3.47
CA GLY A 119 8.92 -4.63 -2.19
C GLY A 119 8.65 -6.13 -2.14
N VAL A 120 8.07 -6.70 -3.21
CA VAL A 120 7.82 -8.15 -3.30
C VAL A 120 9.15 -8.91 -3.36
N ALA A 121 10.11 -8.48 -4.18
CA ALA A 121 11.43 -9.11 -4.27
C ALA A 121 12.15 -9.16 -2.92
N ALA A 122 12.02 -8.11 -2.10
CA ALA A 122 12.65 -8.05 -0.78
C ALA A 122 12.04 -9.03 0.23
N VAL A 123 10.69 -9.24 0.20
CA VAL A 123 10.02 -10.10 1.20
C VAL A 123 9.95 -11.57 0.80
N LEU A 124 9.91 -11.88 -0.51
CA LEU A 124 9.74 -13.25 -1.02
C LEU A 124 10.72 -14.26 -0.43
N PRO A 125 12.06 -14.01 -0.34
CA PRO A 125 12.99 -14.97 0.24
C PRO A 125 12.65 -15.32 1.69
N THR A 126 12.22 -14.32 2.48
CA THR A 126 11.82 -14.52 3.88
C THR A 126 10.53 -15.32 3.97
N PHE A 127 9.50 -14.97 3.22
CA PHE A 127 8.19 -15.63 3.23
C PHE A 127 8.28 -17.07 2.72
N THR A 128 9.06 -17.31 1.66
CA THR A 128 9.31 -18.66 1.13
C THR A 128 10.02 -19.56 2.15
N ALA A 129 11.05 -19.04 2.82
CA ALA A 129 11.75 -19.79 3.87
C ALA A 129 10.86 -20.07 5.09
N GLN A 130 9.97 -19.14 5.45
CA GLN A 130 8.99 -19.31 6.54
C GLN A 130 7.81 -20.23 6.13
N LYS A 131 7.60 -20.47 4.83
CA LYS A 131 6.37 -21.06 4.26
C LYS A 131 5.10 -20.35 4.76
N SER A 132 5.21 -19.05 4.91
CA SER A 132 4.13 -18.18 5.39
C SER A 132 4.49 -16.73 5.11
N GLY A 133 3.52 -15.95 4.66
CA GLY A 133 3.64 -14.52 4.43
C GLY A 133 2.35 -13.93 3.90
N TYR A 134 2.22 -12.62 3.99
CA TYR A 134 1.06 -11.95 3.43
C TYR A 134 1.47 -10.66 2.71
N VAL A 135 1.18 -10.59 1.42
CA VAL A 135 1.37 -9.38 0.60
C VAL A 135 0.00 -8.73 0.38
N LEU A 136 -0.16 -7.50 0.85
CA LEU A 136 -1.33 -6.67 0.56
C LEU A 136 -0.89 -5.50 -0.31
N ALA A 137 -1.68 -5.14 -1.32
CA ALA A 137 -1.35 -4.04 -2.23
C ALA A 137 -2.52 -3.08 -2.42
N THR A 138 -2.23 -1.78 -2.37
CA THR A 138 -3.18 -0.72 -2.71
C THR A 138 -3.21 -0.48 -4.23
N SER A 139 -4.21 -1.07 -4.91
CA SER A 139 -4.55 -0.71 -6.28
C SER A 139 -5.48 0.52 -6.27
N SER A 140 -6.54 0.52 -7.04
CA SER A 140 -7.57 1.56 -7.13
C SER A 140 -8.73 1.02 -7.96
N VAL A 141 -9.91 1.61 -7.86
CA VAL A 141 -10.98 1.41 -8.86
C VAL A 141 -10.51 1.74 -10.29
N ALA A 142 -9.46 2.56 -10.43
CA ALA A 142 -8.75 2.81 -11.69
C ALA A 142 -8.06 1.55 -12.26
N GLY A 143 -7.81 0.53 -11.46
CA GLY A 143 -7.33 -0.78 -11.87
C GLY A 143 -8.44 -1.74 -12.33
N LEU A 144 -9.71 -1.29 -12.27
CA LEU A 144 -10.88 -2.06 -12.69
C LEU A 144 -11.63 -1.40 -13.86
N LYS A 145 -11.50 -0.09 -14.01
CA LYS A 145 -12.24 0.69 -15.01
C LYS A 145 -11.37 1.83 -15.55
N ALA A 146 -11.26 1.90 -16.86
CA ALA A 146 -10.56 2.99 -17.55
C ALA A 146 -11.39 4.29 -17.50
N TYR A 147 -10.70 5.42 -17.44
CA TYR A 147 -11.31 6.75 -17.52
C TYR A 147 -10.35 7.77 -18.16
N PRO A 148 -10.86 8.82 -18.82
CA PRO A 148 -10.02 9.86 -19.41
C PRO A 148 -9.16 10.55 -18.35
N GLY A 149 -7.89 10.81 -18.69
CA GLY A 149 -6.89 11.39 -17.78
C GLY A 149 -6.18 10.39 -16.87
N GLY A 150 -6.67 9.15 -16.76
CA GLY A 150 -6.08 8.11 -15.93
C GLY A 150 -5.27 7.05 -16.67
N ALA A 151 -4.80 7.32 -17.88
CA ALA A 151 -4.18 6.30 -18.74
C ALA A 151 -2.99 5.60 -18.07
N VAL A 152 -2.01 6.36 -17.60
CA VAL A 152 -0.81 5.76 -16.99
C VAL A 152 -1.10 5.29 -15.55
N TYR A 153 -1.74 6.14 -14.73
CA TYR A 153 -2.14 5.72 -13.38
C TYR A 153 -2.98 4.44 -13.39
N GLY A 154 -4.05 4.42 -14.21
CA GLY A 154 -4.87 3.24 -14.39
C GLY A 154 -4.04 2.04 -14.84
N GLY A 155 -3.18 2.21 -15.84
CA GLY A 155 -2.26 1.16 -16.30
C GLY A 155 -1.41 0.57 -15.16
N THR A 156 -0.86 1.42 -14.28
CA THR A 156 -0.10 0.93 -13.11
C THR A 156 -0.98 0.15 -12.13
N LYS A 157 -2.26 0.52 -12.00
CA LYS A 157 -3.20 -0.16 -11.08
C LYS A 157 -3.79 -1.43 -11.68
N TRP A 158 -3.90 -1.53 -13.01
CA TRP A 158 -4.18 -2.78 -13.73
C TRP A 158 -3.03 -3.78 -13.60
N PHE A 159 -1.77 -3.31 -13.71
CA PHE A 159 -0.60 -4.15 -13.45
C PHE A 159 -0.68 -4.84 -12.08
N LEU A 160 -1.04 -4.11 -11.01
CA LEU A 160 -1.15 -4.70 -9.68
C LEU A 160 -2.21 -5.81 -9.62
N ARG A 161 -3.30 -5.66 -10.35
CA ARG A 161 -4.35 -6.69 -10.39
C ARG A 161 -3.82 -8.02 -10.91
N ASP A 162 -3.16 -7.98 -12.06
CA ASP A 162 -2.57 -9.17 -12.68
C ASP A 162 -1.46 -9.75 -11.80
N PHE A 163 -0.50 -8.91 -11.42
CA PHE A 163 0.69 -9.31 -10.67
C PHE A 163 0.35 -9.98 -9.32
N MET A 164 -0.58 -9.43 -8.56
CA MET A 164 -0.98 -9.96 -7.26
C MET A 164 -1.75 -11.28 -7.38
N GLU A 165 -2.56 -11.44 -8.42
CA GLU A 165 -3.25 -12.70 -8.68
C GLU A 165 -2.27 -13.80 -9.12
N VAL A 166 -1.29 -13.47 -9.98
CA VAL A 166 -0.24 -14.41 -10.38
C VAL A 166 0.61 -14.81 -9.15
N LEU A 167 1.01 -13.87 -8.30
CA LEU A 167 1.72 -14.17 -7.06
C LEU A 167 0.95 -15.17 -6.17
N ARG A 168 -0.36 -14.99 -6.04
CA ARG A 168 -1.23 -15.91 -5.30
C ARG A 168 -1.24 -17.30 -5.92
N MET A 169 -1.37 -17.38 -7.25
CA MET A 169 -1.43 -18.66 -7.98
C MET A 169 -0.10 -19.41 -7.87
N GLU A 170 1.02 -18.74 -8.11
CA GLU A 170 2.36 -19.33 -8.00
C GLU A 170 2.65 -19.81 -6.59
N SER A 171 2.29 -19.01 -5.57
CA SER A 171 2.42 -19.44 -4.17
C SER A 171 1.68 -20.73 -3.86
N ALA A 172 0.45 -20.90 -4.40
CA ALA A 172 -0.32 -22.11 -4.23
C ALA A 172 0.33 -23.30 -4.95
N MET A 173 0.86 -23.10 -6.17
CA MET A 173 1.53 -24.13 -6.94
C MET A 173 2.86 -24.59 -6.29
N GLU A 174 3.61 -23.66 -5.72
CA GLU A 174 4.90 -23.91 -5.09
C GLU A 174 4.79 -24.35 -3.60
N GLY A 175 3.60 -24.26 -3.01
CA GLY A 175 3.38 -24.60 -1.60
C GLY A 175 4.10 -23.69 -0.62
N THR A 176 4.27 -22.39 -0.99
CA THR A 176 4.92 -21.39 -0.13
C THR A 176 3.98 -20.79 0.90
N ASN A 177 2.66 -20.97 0.75
CA ASN A 177 1.60 -20.42 1.61
C ASN A 177 1.67 -18.88 1.75
N ILE A 178 2.16 -18.19 0.74
CA ILE A 178 2.15 -16.73 0.69
C ILE A 178 0.78 -16.28 0.21
N ARG A 179 0.07 -15.52 1.03
CA ARG A 179 -1.23 -14.92 0.69
C ARG A 179 -1.02 -13.60 -0.05
N ALA A 180 -1.91 -13.28 -0.97
CA ALA A 180 -1.88 -12.02 -1.71
C ALA A 180 -3.28 -11.41 -1.81
N THR A 181 -3.44 -10.14 -1.42
CA THR A 181 -4.72 -9.41 -1.48
C THR A 181 -4.53 -8.06 -2.15
N THR A 182 -5.40 -7.75 -3.10
CA THR A 182 -5.46 -6.46 -3.76
C THR A 182 -6.65 -5.64 -3.25
N ILE A 183 -6.40 -4.40 -2.85
CA ILE A 183 -7.44 -3.47 -2.39
C ILE A 183 -7.62 -2.39 -3.47
N TYR A 184 -8.85 -2.13 -3.86
CA TYR A 184 -9.24 -1.14 -4.87
C TYR A 184 -10.03 0.00 -4.22
N PRO A 185 -9.36 1.00 -3.62
CA PRO A 185 -10.04 2.17 -3.09
C PRO A 185 -10.64 3.04 -4.19
N ALA A 186 -11.81 3.63 -3.92
CA ALA A 186 -12.36 4.72 -4.70
C ALA A 186 -11.91 6.08 -4.13
N ALA A 187 -12.79 7.05 -3.89
CA ALA A 187 -12.41 8.35 -3.35
C ALA A 187 -12.10 8.28 -1.84
N ILE A 188 -10.83 8.31 -1.48
CA ILE A 188 -10.33 8.32 -0.10
C ILE A 188 -9.57 9.61 0.17
N ASN A 189 -9.97 10.40 1.15
CA ASN A 189 -9.36 11.69 1.49
C ASN A 189 -7.93 11.49 2.03
N THR A 190 -6.94 11.77 1.18
CA THR A 190 -5.52 11.67 1.47
C THR A 190 -4.75 12.74 0.71
N GLU A 191 -3.47 12.90 1.02
CA GLU A 191 -2.53 13.78 0.28
C GLU A 191 -2.24 13.28 -1.15
N LEU A 192 -2.82 12.18 -1.60
CA LEU A 192 -2.59 11.64 -2.95
C LEU A 192 -2.96 12.65 -4.05
N LEU A 193 -3.97 13.48 -3.81
CA LEU A 193 -4.38 14.54 -4.73
C LEU A 193 -3.31 15.62 -4.93
N ASP A 194 -2.42 15.81 -3.97
CA ASP A 194 -1.34 16.80 -4.04
C ASP A 194 -0.23 16.36 -5.00
N THR A 195 -0.25 15.11 -5.46
CA THR A 195 0.66 14.61 -6.51
C THR A 195 0.24 15.02 -7.92
N ILE A 196 -0.98 15.57 -8.11
CA ILE A 196 -1.51 15.93 -9.42
C ILE A 196 -0.90 17.28 -9.88
N SER A 197 -0.03 17.23 -10.88
CA SER A 197 0.67 18.40 -11.42
C SER A 197 -0.18 19.24 -12.40
N ASP A 198 -1.21 18.64 -13.03
CA ASP A 198 -2.12 19.33 -13.93
C ASP A 198 -3.23 20.05 -13.15
N GLN A 199 -3.22 21.38 -13.19
CA GLN A 199 -4.12 22.22 -12.37
C GLN A 199 -5.60 21.95 -12.62
N LYS A 200 -6.01 21.74 -13.89
CA LYS A 200 -7.41 21.48 -14.24
C LYS A 200 -7.85 20.12 -13.68
N THR A 201 -7.03 19.10 -13.87
CA THR A 201 -7.28 17.77 -13.33
C THR A 201 -7.31 17.79 -11.80
N ALA A 202 -6.37 18.48 -11.16
CA ALA A 202 -6.31 18.64 -9.70
C ALA A 202 -7.60 19.27 -9.15
N SER A 203 -8.09 20.35 -9.76
CA SER A 203 -9.32 21.02 -9.35
C SER A 203 -10.54 20.10 -9.48
N ASN A 204 -10.68 19.40 -10.61
CA ASN A 204 -11.78 18.46 -10.83
C ASN A 204 -11.77 17.31 -9.82
N MET A 205 -10.57 16.74 -9.57
CA MET A 205 -10.42 15.65 -8.61
C MET A 205 -10.70 16.12 -7.18
N ARG A 206 -10.23 17.29 -6.78
CA ARG A 206 -10.57 17.85 -5.45
C ARG A 206 -12.09 18.01 -5.28
N SER A 207 -12.79 18.59 -6.25
CA SER A 207 -14.26 18.71 -6.20
C SER A 207 -14.97 17.36 -6.06
N LEU A 208 -14.45 16.30 -6.72
CA LEU A 208 -14.98 14.95 -6.59
C LEU A 208 -14.74 14.39 -5.18
N TYR A 209 -13.54 14.57 -4.65
CA TYR A 209 -13.18 14.07 -3.31
C TYR A 209 -13.86 14.88 -2.20
N ASP A 210 -14.06 16.20 -2.36
CA ASP A 210 -14.84 17.00 -1.43
C ASP A 210 -16.29 16.52 -1.33
N ARG A 211 -16.83 16.05 -2.46
CA ARG A 211 -18.20 15.54 -2.53
C ARG A 211 -18.37 14.12 -1.99
N TYR A 212 -17.43 13.25 -2.27
CA TYR A 212 -17.57 11.81 -2.05
C TYR A 212 -16.53 11.21 -1.11
N GLY A 213 -15.39 11.87 -0.92
CA GLY A 213 -14.25 11.28 -0.23
C GLY A 213 -14.56 10.80 1.19
N ILE A 214 -14.17 9.59 1.50
CA ILE A 214 -14.25 9.02 2.85
C ILE A 214 -12.86 8.95 3.49
N SER A 215 -12.84 8.78 4.79
CA SER A 215 -11.60 8.80 5.57
C SER A 215 -10.72 7.55 5.32
N PRO A 216 -9.37 7.67 5.38
CA PRO A 216 -8.44 6.57 5.15
C PRO A 216 -8.57 5.42 6.16
N GLU A 217 -9.12 5.66 7.35
CA GLU A 217 -9.41 4.64 8.34
C GLU A 217 -10.37 3.56 7.83
N ARG A 218 -11.18 3.88 6.81
CA ARG A 218 -12.05 2.87 6.18
C ARG A 218 -11.23 1.80 5.47
N ILE A 219 -10.16 2.19 4.79
CA ILE A 219 -9.24 1.24 4.15
C ILE A 219 -8.37 0.51 5.19
N ALA A 220 -7.92 1.22 6.23
CA ALA A 220 -7.19 0.59 7.33
C ALA A 220 -7.97 -0.57 7.97
N ARG A 221 -9.29 -0.44 8.12
CA ARG A 221 -10.17 -1.53 8.62
C ARG A 221 -10.25 -2.71 7.66
N VAL A 222 -10.16 -2.49 6.36
CA VAL A 222 -10.12 -3.57 5.36
C VAL A 222 -8.80 -4.34 5.45
N VAL A 223 -7.68 -3.61 5.61
CA VAL A 223 -6.37 -4.23 5.86
C VAL A 223 -6.36 -5.01 7.18
N GLU A 224 -6.91 -4.44 8.23
CA GLU A 224 -7.11 -5.12 9.52
C GLU A 224 -7.89 -6.43 9.34
N PHE A 225 -9.05 -6.37 8.70
CA PHE A 225 -9.88 -7.54 8.45
C PHE A 225 -9.13 -8.64 7.69
N ALA A 226 -8.43 -8.27 6.61
CA ALA A 226 -7.65 -9.21 5.81
C ALA A 226 -6.54 -9.89 6.62
N LEU A 227 -5.84 -9.14 7.47
CA LEU A 227 -4.76 -9.67 8.33
C LEU A 227 -5.27 -10.53 9.49
N ASP A 228 -6.52 -10.33 9.92
CA ASP A 228 -7.11 -11.08 11.05
C ASP A 228 -7.76 -12.40 10.63
N LEU A 229 -7.91 -12.66 9.34
CA LEU A 229 -8.41 -13.93 8.84
C LEU A 229 -7.50 -15.10 9.25
N PRO A 230 -8.06 -16.30 9.45
CA PRO A 230 -7.28 -17.52 9.64
C PRO A 230 -6.26 -17.72 8.50
N ASP A 231 -5.15 -18.38 8.79
CA ASP A 231 -4.05 -18.50 7.82
C ASP A 231 -4.39 -19.38 6.60
N ASP A 232 -5.45 -20.20 6.68
CA ASP A 232 -6.01 -21.00 5.58
C ASP A 232 -7.06 -20.26 4.75
N THR A 233 -7.36 -19.00 5.11
CA THR A 233 -8.43 -18.21 4.49
C THR A 233 -7.86 -16.94 3.85
N LEU A 234 -8.34 -16.62 2.65
CA LEU A 234 -7.92 -15.44 1.89
C LEU A 234 -9.14 -14.75 1.26
N VAL A 235 -9.14 -13.44 1.27
CA VAL A 235 -9.94 -12.61 0.36
C VAL A 235 -9.00 -12.03 -0.69
N ASN A 236 -9.19 -12.40 -1.95
CA ASN A 236 -8.28 -12.02 -3.03
C ASN A 236 -8.37 -10.52 -3.35
N GLU A 237 -9.59 -9.97 -3.35
CA GLU A 237 -9.84 -8.60 -3.78
C GLU A 237 -10.89 -7.91 -2.90
N PHE A 238 -10.65 -6.63 -2.59
CA PHE A 238 -11.61 -5.73 -1.96
C PHE A 238 -11.82 -4.49 -2.81
N THR A 239 -13.03 -4.23 -3.24
CA THR A 239 -13.40 -2.92 -3.80
C THR A 239 -14.11 -2.10 -2.74
N VAL A 240 -13.55 -0.94 -2.38
CA VAL A 240 -13.98 -0.15 -1.24
C VAL A 240 -14.09 1.32 -1.61
N GLY A 241 -15.26 1.89 -1.38
CA GLY A 241 -15.47 3.31 -1.66
C GLY A 241 -16.69 3.89 -0.95
N PRO A 242 -16.94 5.18 -1.15
CA PRO A 242 -18.12 5.85 -0.63
C PRO A 242 -19.40 5.19 -1.16
N ALA A 243 -20.34 4.92 -0.27
CA ALA A 243 -21.61 4.29 -0.65
C ALA A 243 -22.46 5.13 -1.63
N ASN A 244 -22.23 6.44 -1.65
CA ASN A 244 -22.95 7.40 -2.49
C ASN A 244 -22.18 7.86 -3.74
N GLN A 245 -20.99 7.31 -4.02
CA GLN A 245 -20.22 7.63 -5.23
C GLN A 245 -20.71 6.76 -6.39
N PRO A 246 -21.28 7.35 -7.47
CA PRO A 246 -21.60 6.62 -8.69
C PRO A 246 -20.33 6.42 -9.52
N TRP A 247 -19.94 5.17 -9.75
CA TRP A 247 -18.72 4.79 -10.48
C TRP A 247 -18.83 3.48 -11.24
#